data_ac49a40562dc459fa7ef73f7c67506be
#
_entry.id   ac49a40562dc459fa7ef73f7c67506be
#
_cell.length_a   1.000
_cell.length_b   1.000
_cell.length_c   1.000
_cell.angle_alpha   90.00
_cell.angle_beta   90.00
_cell.angle_gamma   90.00
#
_symmetry.space_group_name_H-M   'P 1'
#
loop_
_entity.id
_entity.type
_entity.pdbx_description
1 polymer ?
#
loop_
_entity_poly.entity_id
_entity_poly.type
_entity_poly.pdbx_seq_one_letter_code
_entity_poly.pdbx_strand_id
1 'polypeptide(L)'
;FISYSLGVQNRRKSRVGHAFEGHIAHLFNLHQVPYEQGRGKGQTTENNAKPDFLFPSFAKYHDAHYPATSLMMLGAKTTCKDRWRQVLSEAKRIEQKHLITLEAAISEAQTQEMAAHQLQLVVPQAIQSSYTAAQQKSLWNVEAFIAAAKAL
;
A
#
# COMPACT_ATOMS: atom_id res chain seq x y z
N PHE A 1 14.53 -24.25 -20.94
CA PHE A 1 15.45 -23.14 -20.74
C PHE A 1 14.69 -21.82 -20.46
N ILE A 2 13.71 -21.52 -21.32
CA ILE A 2 12.86 -20.32 -21.14
C ILE A 2 12.06 -20.41 -19.84
N SER A 3 11.52 -21.58 -19.53
CA SER A 3 10.79 -21.82 -18.28
C SER A 3 11.65 -21.58 -17.05
N TYR A 4 12.91 -22.01 -17.10
CA TYR A 4 13.85 -21.81 -16.00
C TYR A 4 14.12 -20.31 -15.79
N SER A 5 14.36 -19.56 -16.88
CA SER A 5 14.61 -18.13 -16.84
C SER A 5 13.43 -17.37 -16.22
N LEU A 6 12.19 -17.71 -16.63
CA LEU A 6 10.98 -17.10 -16.06
C LEU A 6 10.85 -17.40 -14.58
N GLY A 7 11.15 -18.63 -14.16
CA GLY A 7 11.10 -19.01 -12.75
C GLY A 7 12.08 -18.22 -11.90
N VAL A 8 13.29 -17.96 -12.41
CA VAL A 8 14.30 -17.15 -11.71
C VAL A 8 13.82 -15.71 -11.58
N GLN A 9 13.26 -15.12 -12.65
CA GLN A 9 12.75 -13.75 -12.61
C GLN A 9 11.59 -13.61 -11.62
N ASN A 10 10.68 -14.57 -11.60
CA ASN A 10 9.55 -14.53 -10.66
C ASN A 10 10.01 -14.65 -9.22
N ARG A 11 11.01 -15.48 -8.94
CA ARG A 11 11.60 -15.57 -7.59
C ARG A 11 12.26 -14.26 -7.16
N ARG A 12 12.96 -13.58 -8.07
CA ARG A 12 13.56 -12.27 -7.79
C ARG A 12 12.50 -11.22 -7.46
N LYS A 13 11.42 -11.15 -8.26
CA LYS A 13 10.31 -10.23 -8.00
C LYS A 13 9.68 -10.48 -6.65
N SER A 14 9.44 -11.74 -6.30
CA SER A 14 8.86 -12.11 -5.02
C SER A 14 9.76 -11.68 -3.86
N ARG A 15 11.08 -11.91 -3.97
CA ARG A 15 12.04 -11.51 -2.93
C ARG A 15 12.11 -10.00 -2.76
N VAL A 16 12.11 -9.25 -3.86
CA VAL A 16 12.11 -7.79 -3.82
C VAL A 16 10.85 -7.26 -3.15
N GLY A 17 9.68 -7.84 -3.50
CA GLY A 17 8.41 -7.47 -2.89
C GLY A 17 8.39 -7.74 -1.39
N HIS A 18 8.85 -8.91 -0.96
CA HIS A 18 8.92 -9.25 0.46
C HIS A 18 9.93 -8.37 1.21
N ALA A 19 11.07 -8.04 0.59
CA ALA A 19 12.05 -7.14 1.20
C ALA A 19 11.47 -5.75 1.39
N PHE A 20 10.72 -5.26 0.41
CA PHE A 20 10.06 -3.95 0.48
C PHE A 20 9.05 -3.91 1.61
N GLU A 21 8.15 -4.91 1.68
CA GLU A 21 7.17 -5.01 2.75
C GLU A 21 7.83 -5.13 4.12
N GLY A 22 8.90 -5.93 4.22
CA GLY A 22 9.65 -6.10 5.46
C GLY A 22 10.28 -4.80 5.93
N HIS A 23 10.80 -4.00 5.01
CA HIS A 23 11.37 -2.69 5.34
C HIS A 23 10.29 -1.73 5.86
N ILE A 24 9.14 -1.70 5.21
CA ILE A 24 8.00 -0.88 5.64
C ILE A 24 7.53 -1.32 7.03
N ALA A 25 7.39 -2.63 7.24
CA ALA A 25 7.00 -3.17 8.55
C ALA A 25 7.98 -2.76 9.65
N HIS A 26 9.28 -2.79 9.34
CA HIS A 26 10.31 -2.34 10.27
C HIS A 26 10.13 -0.87 10.66
N LEU A 27 9.82 -0.01 9.68
CA LEU A 27 9.56 1.41 9.94
C LEU A 27 8.33 1.58 10.85
N PHE A 28 7.27 0.83 10.62
CA PHE A 28 6.09 0.89 11.48
C PHE A 28 6.41 0.45 12.90
N ASN A 29 7.22 -0.60 13.07
CA ASN A 29 7.64 -1.05 14.39
C ASN A 29 8.48 0.03 15.10
N LEU A 30 9.40 0.67 14.39
CA LEU A 30 10.22 1.74 14.95
C LEU A 30 9.38 2.91 15.44
N HIS A 31 8.32 3.25 14.72
CA HIS A 31 7.43 4.36 15.05
C HIS A 31 6.26 3.95 15.93
N GLN A 32 6.22 2.70 16.37
CA GLN A 32 5.17 2.15 17.23
C GLN A 32 3.77 2.30 16.64
N VAL A 33 3.64 2.10 15.33
CA VAL A 33 2.37 2.13 14.62
C VAL A 33 1.72 0.74 14.72
N PRO A 34 0.51 0.62 15.25
CA PRO A 34 -0.17 -0.69 15.28
C PRO A 34 -0.65 -1.06 13.88
N TYR A 35 -0.28 -2.26 13.44
CA TYR A 35 -0.66 -2.77 12.12
C TYR A 35 -0.69 -4.29 12.12
N GLU A 36 -1.37 -4.86 11.11
CA GLU A 36 -1.28 -6.28 10.79
C GLU A 36 -1.11 -6.45 9.29
N GLN A 37 -0.43 -7.53 8.89
CA GLN A 37 -0.23 -7.86 7.47
C GLN A 37 -1.16 -9.00 7.06
N GLY A 38 -1.72 -8.93 5.86
CA GLY A 38 -2.65 -9.94 5.35
C GLY A 38 -1.95 -11.18 4.84
N ARG A 39 -1.30 -11.94 5.72
CA ARG A 39 -0.52 -13.12 5.35
C ARG A 39 -1.06 -14.43 5.89
N GLY A 40 -1.83 -14.39 6.97
CA GLY A 40 -2.28 -15.58 7.65
C GLY A 40 -3.71 -15.96 7.32
N LYS A 41 -4.09 -17.14 7.75
CA LYS A 41 -5.48 -17.59 7.70
C LYS A 41 -6.32 -16.73 8.63
N GLY A 42 -7.43 -16.17 8.13
CA GLY A 42 -8.25 -15.26 8.90
C GLY A 42 -7.82 -13.80 8.81
N GLN A 43 -6.67 -13.51 8.20
CA GLN A 43 -6.21 -12.14 7.98
C GLN A 43 -6.64 -11.68 6.60
N THR A 44 -7.95 -11.62 6.38
CA THR A 44 -8.55 -11.25 5.11
C THR A 44 -9.67 -10.24 5.34
N THR A 45 -9.99 -9.51 4.29
CA THR A 45 -11.15 -8.64 4.22
C THR A 45 -12.21 -9.31 3.33
N GLU A 46 -13.06 -8.53 2.65
CA GLU A 46 -14.12 -9.07 1.80
C GLU A 46 -13.55 -9.91 0.66
N ASN A 47 -14.24 -10.99 0.32
CA ASN A 47 -13.86 -11.89 -0.79
C ASN A 47 -12.46 -12.49 -0.63
N ASN A 48 -12.02 -12.73 0.60
CA ASN A 48 -10.71 -13.27 0.90
C ASN A 48 -9.54 -12.40 0.43
N ALA A 49 -9.78 -11.10 0.22
CA ALA A 49 -8.72 -10.16 -0.11
C ALA A 49 -7.74 -10.03 1.07
N LYS A 50 -6.47 -9.89 0.76
CA LYS A 50 -5.41 -9.79 1.76
C LYS A 50 -4.64 -8.49 1.56
N PRO A 51 -5.10 -7.37 2.18
CA PRO A 51 -4.35 -6.12 2.10
C PRO A 51 -2.95 -6.32 2.70
N ASP A 52 -1.96 -5.67 2.10
CA ASP A 52 -0.58 -5.80 2.56
C ASP A 52 -0.42 -5.33 4.01
N PHE A 53 -1.06 -4.22 4.36
CA PHE A 53 -1.09 -3.69 5.73
C PHE A 53 -2.49 -3.18 6.05
N LEU A 54 -2.96 -3.48 7.25
CA LEU A 54 -4.24 -3.01 7.77
C LEU A 54 -4.03 -2.43 9.17
N PHE A 55 -4.63 -1.29 9.44
CA PHE A 55 -4.43 -0.52 10.68
C PHE A 55 -5.76 -0.34 11.40
N PRO A 56 -5.88 -0.59 12.68
CA PRO A 56 -4.83 -1.14 13.55
C PRO A 56 -4.73 -2.65 13.49
N SER A 57 -5.81 -3.37 13.09
CA SER A 57 -5.82 -4.83 13.06
C SER A 57 -7.01 -5.37 12.26
N PHE A 58 -6.96 -6.65 11.89
CA PHE A 58 -8.09 -7.31 11.23
C PHE A 58 -9.27 -7.48 12.19
N ALA A 59 -9.02 -7.71 13.48
CA ALA A 59 -10.09 -7.81 14.47
C ALA A 59 -10.92 -6.51 14.50
N LYS A 60 -10.25 -5.35 14.50
CA LYS A 60 -10.94 -4.07 14.47
C LYS A 60 -11.67 -3.84 13.15
N TYR A 61 -11.08 -4.28 12.05
CA TYR A 61 -11.73 -4.18 10.75
C TYR A 61 -13.05 -4.96 10.70
N HIS A 62 -13.09 -6.13 11.31
CA HIS A 62 -14.28 -6.97 11.32
C HIS A 62 -15.27 -6.61 12.43
N ASP A 63 -14.92 -5.70 13.32
CA ASP A 63 -15.81 -5.22 14.37
C ASP A 63 -16.74 -4.15 13.81
N ALA A 64 -18.03 -4.48 13.67
CA ALA A 64 -19.02 -3.56 13.11
C ALA A 64 -19.19 -2.29 13.93
N HIS A 65 -18.85 -2.33 15.22
CA HIS A 65 -18.95 -1.16 16.11
C HIS A 65 -17.71 -0.27 16.07
N TYR A 66 -16.61 -0.73 15.47
CA TYR A 66 -15.40 0.06 15.33
C TYR A 66 -15.56 1.02 14.15
N PRO A 67 -15.34 2.34 14.33
CA PRO A 67 -15.58 3.30 13.26
C PRO A 67 -14.66 3.05 12.05
N ALA A 68 -15.26 3.05 10.84
CA ALA A 68 -14.49 2.89 9.61
C ALA A 68 -13.48 4.03 9.43
N THR A 69 -13.77 5.22 9.95
CA THR A 69 -12.86 6.38 9.89
C THR A 69 -11.61 6.19 10.75
N SER A 70 -11.60 5.22 11.66
CA SER A 70 -10.45 4.88 12.48
C SER A 70 -9.65 3.70 11.92
N LEU A 71 -9.95 3.29 10.69
CA LEU A 71 -9.24 2.23 9.99
C LEU A 71 -8.42 2.83 8.84
N MET A 72 -7.27 2.25 8.56
CA MET A 72 -6.47 2.56 7.37
C MET A 72 -5.97 1.27 6.74
N MET A 73 -5.67 1.34 5.45
CA MET A 73 -5.00 0.25 4.75
C MET A 73 -3.89 0.81 3.87
N LEU A 74 -2.88 -0.01 3.61
CA LEU A 74 -1.77 0.35 2.74
C LEU A 74 -1.43 -0.85 1.85
N GLY A 75 -1.51 -0.64 0.54
CA GLY A 75 -0.93 -1.58 -0.42
C GLY A 75 0.53 -1.23 -0.64
N ALA A 76 1.38 -2.23 -0.83
CA ALA A 76 2.81 -2.03 -1.07
C ALA A 76 3.21 -2.74 -2.35
N LYS A 77 3.63 -1.98 -3.35
CA LYS A 77 4.04 -2.51 -4.64
C LYS A 77 5.28 -1.78 -5.13
N THR A 78 6.36 -2.54 -5.38
CA THR A 78 7.59 -1.94 -5.92
C THR A 78 7.33 -1.25 -7.25
N THR A 79 6.49 -1.85 -8.10
CA THR A 79 5.96 -1.22 -9.30
C THR A 79 4.45 -1.48 -9.33
N CYS A 80 3.67 -0.49 -9.67
CA CYS A 80 2.23 -0.61 -9.63
C CYS A 80 1.54 -0.60 -11.00
N LYS A 81 2.07 0.13 -12.00
CA LYS A 81 1.50 0.21 -13.35
C LYS A 81 -0.03 0.02 -13.34
N ASP A 82 -0.52 -1.04 -14.02
CA ASP A 82 -1.95 -1.31 -14.07
C ASP A 82 -2.48 -2.09 -12.86
N ARG A 83 -1.58 -2.54 -11.98
CA ARG A 83 -1.97 -3.38 -10.83
C ARG A 83 -2.49 -2.58 -9.63
N TRP A 84 -2.40 -1.26 -9.67
CA TRP A 84 -2.90 -0.43 -8.57
C TRP A 84 -4.41 -0.58 -8.36
N ARG A 85 -5.15 -0.97 -9.40
CA ARG A 85 -6.60 -1.16 -9.31
C ARG A 85 -6.98 -2.31 -8.37
N GLN A 86 -6.10 -3.30 -8.19
CA GLN A 86 -6.34 -4.41 -7.28
C GLN A 86 -6.50 -3.95 -5.84
N VAL A 87 -5.81 -2.89 -5.46
CA VAL A 87 -5.88 -2.33 -4.11
C VAL A 87 -7.27 -1.78 -3.79
N LEU A 88 -7.99 -1.30 -4.80
CA LEU A 88 -9.31 -0.68 -4.63
C LEU A 88 -10.36 -1.65 -4.08
N SER A 89 -10.19 -2.96 -4.29
CA SER A 89 -11.13 -3.97 -3.83
C SER A 89 -10.75 -4.62 -2.50
N GLU A 90 -9.63 -4.21 -1.90
CA GLU A 90 -9.06 -4.95 -0.77
C GLU A 90 -9.61 -4.58 0.60
N ALA A 91 -10.32 -3.50 0.76
CA ALA A 91 -10.85 -3.10 2.07
C ALA A 91 -12.05 -2.19 1.88
N LYS A 92 -13.21 -2.77 1.66
CA LYS A 92 -14.42 -2.01 1.30
C LYS A 92 -14.88 -1.02 2.37
N ARG A 93 -14.63 -1.31 3.64
CA ARG A 93 -14.98 -0.39 4.73
C ARG A 93 -14.17 0.90 4.72
N ILE A 94 -13.02 0.89 4.04
CA ILE A 94 -12.09 2.03 4.02
C ILE A 94 -12.24 2.73 2.67
N GLU A 95 -12.79 3.94 2.68
CA GLU A 95 -13.02 4.70 1.44
C GLU A 95 -11.72 5.20 0.83
N GLN A 96 -10.90 5.87 1.62
CA GLN A 96 -9.61 6.40 1.17
C GLN A 96 -8.54 5.35 1.35
N LYS A 97 -8.09 4.78 0.25
CA LYS A 97 -7.04 3.76 0.28
C LYS A 97 -5.67 4.40 0.03
N HIS A 98 -4.64 3.72 0.44
CA HIS A 98 -3.25 4.18 0.30
C HIS A 98 -2.42 3.11 -0.39
N LEU A 99 -1.52 3.55 -1.26
CA LEU A 99 -0.59 2.66 -1.98
C LEU A 99 0.80 3.26 -1.94
N ILE A 100 1.75 2.53 -1.37
CA ILE A 100 3.16 2.93 -1.40
C ILE A 100 3.86 2.20 -2.54
N THR A 101 4.64 2.93 -3.31
CA THR A 101 5.38 2.37 -4.44
C THR A 101 6.76 3.01 -4.55
N LEU A 102 7.69 2.24 -5.14
CA LEU A 102 9.02 2.73 -5.51
C LEU A 102 9.06 3.13 -6.98
N GLU A 103 7.96 3.02 -7.71
CA GLU A 103 7.93 3.33 -9.14
C GLU A 103 8.11 4.82 -9.38
N ALA A 104 9.08 5.14 -10.25
CA ALA A 104 9.35 6.52 -10.62
C ALA A 104 8.43 6.94 -11.77
N ALA A 105 8.14 8.24 -11.83
CA ALA A 105 7.55 8.90 -13.01
C ALA A 105 6.25 8.24 -13.52
N ILE A 106 5.35 7.87 -12.63
CA ILE A 106 4.00 7.43 -13.04
C ILE A 106 3.33 8.61 -13.76
N SER A 107 2.62 8.34 -14.86
CA SER A 107 2.02 9.40 -15.67
C SER A 107 0.95 10.20 -14.91
N GLU A 108 0.77 11.46 -15.30
CA GLU A 108 -0.28 12.29 -14.71
C GLU A 108 -1.66 11.72 -14.93
N ALA A 109 -1.91 11.09 -16.09
CA ALA A 109 -3.18 10.45 -16.37
C ALA A 109 -3.48 9.36 -15.37
N GLN A 110 -2.49 8.52 -15.02
CA GLN A 110 -2.67 7.46 -14.03
C GLN A 110 -2.84 8.00 -12.62
N THR A 111 -2.05 9.00 -12.23
CA THR A 111 -2.20 9.56 -10.89
C THR A 111 -3.54 10.29 -10.72
N GLN A 112 -4.06 10.89 -11.79
CA GLN A 112 -5.40 11.48 -11.77
C GLN A 112 -6.49 10.42 -11.62
N GLU A 113 -6.35 9.26 -12.28
CA GLU A 113 -7.28 8.15 -12.12
C GLU A 113 -7.24 7.60 -10.70
N MET A 114 -6.05 7.46 -10.12
CA MET A 114 -5.90 7.02 -8.73
C MET A 114 -6.66 7.97 -7.80
N ALA A 115 -6.47 9.26 -7.95
CA ALA A 115 -7.15 10.26 -7.13
C ALA A 115 -8.68 10.20 -7.31
N ALA A 116 -9.15 9.99 -8.53
CA ALA A 116 -10.56 9.86 -8.83
C ALA A 116 -11.20 8.65 -8.13
N HIS A 117 -10.41 7.60 -7.87
CA HIS A 117 -10.85 6.41 -7.14
C HIS A 117 -10.50 6.46 -5.65
N GLN A 118 -10.14 7.64 -5.13
CA GLN A 118 -9.78 7.83 -3.72
C GLN A 118 -8.60 6.97 -3.27
N LEU A 119 -7.62 6.82 -4.16
CA LEU A 119 -6.36 6.15 -3.85
C LEU A 119 -5.27 7.19 -3.66
N GLN A 120 -4.75 7.28 -2.43
CA GLN A 120 -3.64 8.17 -2.11
C GLN A 120 -2.33 7.47 -2.40
N LEU A 121 -1.56 8.03 -3.32
CA LEU A 121 -0.25 7.49 -3.65
C LEU A 121 0.79 7.99 -2.65
N VAL A 122 1.58 7.06 -2.12
CA VAL A 122 2.67 7.34 -1.19
C VAL A 122 3.98 6.97 -1.88
N VAL A 123 4.88 7.93 -2.02
CA VAL A 123 6.16 7.73 -2.71
C VAL A 123 7.28 8.24 -1.81
N PRO A 124 8.33 7.44 -1.57
CA PRO A 124 9.47 7.93 -0.78
C PRO A 124 10.03 9.24 -1.34
N GLN A 125 10.41 10.14 -0.47
CA GLN A 125 10.82 11.50 -0.83
C GLN A 125 11.88 11.51 -1.92
N ALA A 126 12.85 10.59 -1.85
CA ALA A 126 13.95 10.52 -2.82
C ALA A 126 13.47 10.23 -4.25
N ILE A 127 12.31 9.61 -4.41
CA ILE A 127 11.75 9.24 -5.72
C ILE A 127 10.82 10.31 -6.25
N GLN A 128 10.30 11.17 -5.39
CA GLN A 128 9.30 12.17 -5.77
C GLN A 128 9.81 13.15 -6.82
N SER A 129 11.11 13.38 -6.91
CA SER A 129 11.69 14.28 -7.91
C SER A 129 11.48 13.79 -9.35
N SER A 130 11.18 12.51 -9.55
CA SER A 130 10.84 11.96 -10.87
C SER A 130 9.42 12.32 -11.32
N TYR A 131 8.59 12.82 -10.43
CA TYR A 131 7.21 13.21 -10.70
C TYR A 131 7.14 14.69 -11.03
N THR A 132 6.07 15.12 -11.72
CA THR A 132 5.91 16.55 -12.05
C THR A 132 5.63 17.37 -10.78
N ALA A 133 5.87 18.68 -10.86
CA ALA A 133 5.57 19.59 -9.76
C ALA A 133 4.09 19.52 -9.35
N ALA A 134 3.19 19.37 -10.33
CA ALA A 134 1.77 19.23 -10.06
C ALA A 134 1.45 17.97 -9.30
N GLN A 135 2.06 16.83 -9.69
CA GLN A 135 1.87 15.56 -9.00
C GLN A 135 2.42 15.61 -7.57
N GLN A 136 3.59 16.21 -7.38
CA GLN A 136 4.24 16.28 -6.07
C GLN A 136 3.37 16.98 -5.01
N LYS A 137 2.50 17.88 -5.42
CA LYS A 137 1.59 18.57 -4.49
C LYS A 137 0.60 17.62 -3.82
N SER A 138 0.24 16.52 -4.47
CA SER A 138 -0.72 15.55 -3.95
C SER A 138 -0.10 14.24 -3.49
N LEU A 139 1.20 14.05 -3.70
CA LEU A 139 1.89 12.86 -3.21
C LEU A 139 2.14 12.95 -1.70
N TRP A 140 2.02 11.80 -1.03
CA TRP A 140 2.51 11.68 0.34
C TRP A 140 3.88 11.03 0.33
N ASN A 141 4.70 11.36 1.31
CA ASN A 141 5.92 10.59 1.60
C ASN A 141 5.63 9.58 2.72
N VAL A 142 6.62 8.77 3.06
CA VAL A 142 6.46 7.74 4.11
C VAL A 142 6.16 8.38 5.47
N GLU A 143 6.82 9.50 5.77
CA GLU A 143 6.62 10.22 7.03
C GLU A 143 5.18 10.72 7.18
N ALA A 144 4.60 11.24 6.12
CA ALA A 144 3.21 11.70 6.12
C ALA A 144 2.24 10.55 6.39
N PHE A 145 2.49 9.38 5.78
CA PHE A 145 1.66 8.21 6.02
C PHE A 145 1.77 7.74 7.48
N ILE A 146 2.98 7.66 8.01
CA ILE A 146 3.21 7.25 9.40
C ILE A 146 2.49 8.21 10.35
N ALA A 147 2.58 9.51 10.11
CA ALA A 147 1.90 10.49 10.94
C ALA A 147 0.38 10.30 10.92
N ALA A 148 -0.19 10.04 9.75
CA ALA A 148 -1.64 9.79 9.61
C ALA A 148 -2.05 8.50 10.34
N ALA A 149 -1.26 7.43 10.22
CA ALA A 149 -1.54 6.16 10.89
C ALA A 149 -1.47 6.31 12.43
N LYS A 150 -0.54 7.10 12.93
CA LYS A 150 -0.43 7.37 14.37
C LYS A 150 -1.60 8.20 14.91
N ALA A 151 -2.21 9.00 14.07
CA ALA A 151 -3.31 9.88 14.46
C ALA A 151 -4.68 9.18 14.50
N LEU A 152 -4.75 7.91 14.11
CA LEU A 152 -6.01 7.14 14.12
C LEU A 152 -6.61 7.00 15.52
#